data_1a2f30d07aeca2f9eeb6f3ee0e4bb20b
#
_entry.id   1a2f30d07aeca2f9eeb6f3ee0e4bb20b
#
_cell.length_a   1.000
_cell.length_b   1.000
_cell.length_c   1.000
_cell.angle_alpha   90.00
_cell.angle_beta   90.00
_cell.angle_gamma   90.00
#
_symmetry.space_group_name_H-M   'P 1'
#
loop_
_entity.id
_entity.type
_entity.pdbx_description
1 polymer ?
#
loop_
_entity_poly.entity_id
_entity_poly.type
_entity_poly.pdbx_seq_one_letter_code
_entity_poly.pdbx_strand_id
1 'polypeptide(L)'
;MRLVLVLALVLAACGNAASSSGIRGTILAGPACPGPVRLESPCPDRPVSMTVEVLSGSTVAATFTTDAAGKFSVGVAPGTYTLRSKNGLPALKSPTVVVVDGQFTDVELHADTGIR
;
A
#
# COMPACT_ATOMS: atom_id res chain seq x y z
N MET A 1 -44.88 -9.07 10.16
CA MET A 1 -44.52 -7.66 10.09
C MET A 1 -43.28 -7.30 10.89
N ARG A 2 -43.18 -7.76 12.11
CA ARG A 2 -42.02 -7.48 12.94
C ARG A 2 -40.71 -8.08 12.42
N LEU A 3 -40.81 -9.23 11.76
CA LEU A 3 -39.65 -9.91 11.18
C LEU A 3 -38.98 -9.12 10.06
N VAL A 4 -39.79 -8.37 9.31
CA VAL A 4 -39.27 -7.57 8.18
C VAL A 4 -38.38 -6.45 8.65
N LEU A 5 -38.70 -5.83 9.77
CA LEU A 5 -37.90 -4.74 10.37
C LEU A 5 -36.53 -5.23 10.82
N VAL A 6 -36.48 -6.43 11.41
CA VAL A 6 -35.20 -7.00 11.87
C VAL A 6 -34.28 -7.30 10.71
N LEU A 7 -34.86 -7.81 9.61
CA LEU A 7 -34.08 -8.12 8.41
C LEU A 7 -33.44 -6.87 7.80
N ALA A 8 -34.16 -5.75 7.78
CA ALA A 8 -33.64 -4.51 7.24
C ALA A 8 -32.46 -4.00 8.04
N LEU A 9 -32.47 -4.14 9.34
CA LEU A 9 -31.37 -3.74 10.23
C LEU A 9 -30.09 -4.54 9.94
N VAL A 10 -30.23 -5.84 9.72
CA VAL A 10 -29.08 -6.70 9.42
C VAL A 10 -28.40 -6.29 8.11
N LEU A 11 -29.19 -5.98 7.10
CA LEU A 11 -28.66 -5.55 5.81
C LEU A 11 -27.91 -4.21 5.92
N ALA A 12 -28.42 -3.28 6.70
CA ALA A 12 -27.76 -1.99 6.90
C ALA A 12 -26.42 -2.16 7.60
N ALA A 13 -26.32 -3.03 8.60
CA ALA A 13 -25.09 -3.31 9.30
C ALA A 13 -24.02 -3.90 8.37
N CYS A 14 -24.40 -4.83 7.49
CA CYS A 14 -23.45 -5.42 6.54
C CYS A 14 -22.93 -4.41 5.54
N GLY A 15 -23.75 -3.47 5.08
CA GLY A 15 -23.36 -2.47 4.10
C GLY A 15 -22.33 -1.45 4.63
N ASN A 16 -22.20 -1.34 5.94
CA ASN A 16 -21.29 -0.39 6.57
C ASN A 16 -20.05 -1.04 7.15
N ALA A 17 -19.84 -2.32 6.92
CA ALA A 17 -18.68 -3.01 7.46
C ALA A 17 -17.38 -2.48 6.82
N ALA A 18 -16.40 -2.15 7.63
CA ALA A 18 -15.10 -1.75 7.16
C ALA A 18 -14.37 -2.96 6.55
N SER A 19 -13.43 -2.69 5.65
CA SER A 19 -12.59 -3.75 5.09
C SER A 19 -11.73 -4.37 6.19
N SER A 20 -11.77 -5.70 6.31
CA SER A 20 -10.99 -6.44 7.28
C SER A 20 -9.68 -6.97 6.70
N SER A 21 -9.44 -6.73 5.41
CA SER A 21 -8.22 -7.18 4.72
C SER A 21 -7.62 -6.02 3.95
N GLY A 22 -6.33 -6.10 3.69
CA GLY A 22 -5.63 -5.06 2.97
C GLY A 22 -4.13 -5.18 3.05
N ILE A 23 -3.47 -4.07 2.74
CA ILE A 23 -2.01 -3.95 2.74
C ILE A 23 -1.63 -2.76 3.60
N ARG A 24 -0.63 -2.94 4.44
CA ARG A 24 -0.06 -1.84 5.21
C ARG A 24 1.44 -1.98 5.28
N GLY A 25 2.13 -0.89 5.54
CA GLY A 25 3.57 -0.97 5.64
C GLY A 25 4.24 0.38 5.54
N THR A 26 5.48 0.31 5.10
CA THR A 26 6.36 1.48 5.00
C THR A 26 7.08 1.45 3.66
N ILE A 27 7.23 2.61 3.04
CA ILE A 27 8.02 2.76 1.82
C ILE A 27 9.20 3.68 2.11
N LEU A 28 10.40 3.17 1.83
CA LEU A 28 11.64 3.92 1.92
C LEU A 28 12.15 4.15 0.51
N ALA A 29 12.72 5.31 0.27
CA ALA A 29 13.25 5.65 -1.05
C ALA A 29 14.76 5.85 -0.99
N GLY A 30 15.46 5.37 -1.98
CA GLY A 30 16.89 5.47 -2.10
C GLY A 30 17.38 5.25 -3.53
N PRO A 31 18.64 5.57 -3.79
CA PRO A 31 19.54 6.24 -2.87
C PRO A 31 19.13 7.68 -2.59
N ALA A 32 19.36 8.14 -1.37
CA ALA A 32 19.07 9.51 -0.97
C ALA A 32 20.20 10.48 -1.32
N CYS A 33 21.38 9.93 -1.60
CA CYS A 33 22.57 10.70 -1.96
C CYS A 33 23.16 10.17 -3.25
N PRO A 34 23.72 11.03 -4.12
CA PRO A 34 24.35 10.57 -5.34
C PRO A 34 25.69 9.88 -5.05
N GLY A 35 26.07 8.96 -5.92
CA GLY A 35 27.34 8.27 -5.84
C GLY A 35 27.33 7.09 -4.87
N PRO A 36 28.48 6.44 -4.69
CA PRO A 36 28.56 5.26 -3.83
C PRO A 36 28.41 5.62 -2.34
N VAL A 37 27.78 4.72 -1.59
CA VAL A 37 27.65 4.86 -0.14
C VAL A 37 28.99 4.48 0.50
N ARG A 38 29.45 5.30 1.46
CA ARG A 38 30.69 5.07 2.18
C ARG A 38 30.41 4.78 3.65
N LEU A 39 31.29 3.99 4.28
CA LEU A 39 31.15 3.66 5.70
C LEU A 39 31.24 4.89 6.59
N GLU A 40 32.11 5.86 6.23
CA GLU A 40 32.27 7.08 7.01
C GLU A 40 31.11 8.05 6.84
N SER A 41 30.36 7.90 5.76
CA SER A 41 29.27 8.82 5.43
C SER A 41 28.10 8.05 4.83
N PRO A 42 27.42 7.22 5.65
CA PRO A 42 26.33 6.41 5.15
C PRO A 42 25.14 7.27 4.72
N CYS A 43 24.47 6.84 3.68
CA CYS A 43 23.28 7.51 3.19
C CYS A 43 22.15 6.49 3.09
N PRO A 44 21.48 6.17 4.20
CA PRO A 44 20.42 5.17 4.19
C PRO A 44 19.19 5.65 3.43
N ASP A 45 18.40 4.71 2.98
CA ASP A 45 17.10 5.02 2.40
C ASP A 45 16.23 5.76 3.41
N ARG A 46 15.38 6.65 2.93
CA ARG A 46 14.57 7.52 3.77
C ARG A 46 13.08 7.30 3.50
N PRO A 47 12.22 7.50 4.52
CA PRO A 47 10.79 7.49 4.30
C PRO A 47 10.38 8.48 3.22
N VAL A 48 9.39 8.10 2.43
CA VAL A 48 8.94 8.93 1.32
C VAL A 48 7.42 8.99 1.28
N SER A 49 6.89 10.19 1.03
CA SER A 49 5.48 10.38 0.72
C SER A 49 5.32 10.26 -0.80
N MET A 50 4.59 9.24 -1.23
CA MET A 50 4.36 8.99 -2.66
C MET A 50 3.01 8.32 -2.87
N THR A 51 2.48 8.45 -4.07
CA THR A 51 1.22 7.84 -4.44
C THR A 51 1.48 6.53 -5.19
N VAL A 52 0.78 5.48 -4.76
CA VAL A 52 0.96 4.12 -5.29
C VAL A 52 -0.38 3.58 -5.74
N GLU A 53 -0.39 2.91 -6.88
CA GLU A 53 -1.55 2.19 -7.40
C GLU A 53 -1.44 0.71 -7.07
N VAL A 54 -2.53 0.15 -6.54
CA VAL A 54 -2.65 -1.27 -6.25
C VAL A 54 -3.39 -1.91 -7.42
N LEU A 55 -2.72 -2.81 -8.13
CA LEU A 55 -3.24 -3.39 -9.36
C LEU A 55 -3.69 -4.82 -9.14
N SER A 56 -4.90 -5.12 -9.60
CA SER A 56 -5.38 -6.50 -9.75
C SER A 56 -5.30 -6.82 -11.24
N GLY A 57 -4.27 -7.56 -11.64
CA GLY A 57 -3.95 -7.71 -13.06
C GLY A 57 -3.57 -6.36 -13.66
N SER A 58 -4.31 -5.90 -14.65
CA SER A 58 -4.11 -4.59 -15.27
C SER A 58 -5.07 -3.51 -14.75
N THR A 59 -5.93 -3.85 -13.79
CA THR A 59 -6.96 -2.96 -13.26
C THR A 59 -6.50 -2.34 -11.94
N VAL A 60 -6.67 -1.02 -11.79
CA VAL A 60 -6.38 -0.35 -10.52
C VAL A 60 -7.50 -0.68 -9.53
N ALA A 61 -7.16 -1.45 -8.49
CA ALA A 61 -8.09 -1.84 -7.45
C ALA A 61 -8.18 -0.77 -6.35
N ALA A 62 -7.08 -0.06 -6.09
CA ALA A 62 -7.03 0.98 -5.07
C ALA A 62 -5.82 1.88 -5.32
N THR A 63 -5.83 3.05 -4.68
CA THR A 63 -4.72 3.99 -4.73
C THR A 63 -4.50 4.51 -3.32
N PHE A 64 -3.25 4.66 -2.93
CA PHE A 64 -2.93 5.21 -1.61
C PHE A 64 -1.74 6.15 -1.73
N THR A 65 -1.62 7.04 -0.73
CA THR A 65 -0.47 7.93 -0.59
C THR A 65 0.15 7.69 0.78
N THR A 66 1.46 7.49 0.81
CA THR A 66 2.18 7.33 2.07
C THR A 66 2.30 8.67 2.78
N ASP A 67 2.40 8.64 4.10
CA ASP A 67 2.61 9.84 4.90
C ASP A 67 4.10 10.25 4.92
N ALA A 68 4.43 11.28 5.69
CA ALA A 68 5.81 11.77 5.78
C ALA A 68 6.77 10.73 6.38
N ALA A 69 6.24 9.77 7.15
CA ALA A 69 7.03 8.67 7.68
C ALA A 69 7.09 7.47 6.72
N GLY A 70 6.53 7.60 5.51
CA GLY A 70 6.49 6.55 4.52
C GLY A 70 5.46 5.47 4.81
N LYS A 71 4.59 5.68 5.77
CA LYS A 71 3.61 4.67 6.19
C LYS A 71 2.31 4.75 5.43
N PHE A 72 1.69 3.61 5.24
CA PHE A 72 0.41 3.52 4.56
C PHE A 72 -0.42 2.35 5.07
N SER A 73 -1.72 2.43 4.80
CA SER A 73 -2.66 1.34 5.05
C SER A 73 -3.79 1.49 4.02
N VAL A 74 -4.08 0.43 3.28
CA VAL A 74 -5.12 0.44 2.26
C VAL A 74 -5.95 -0.83 2.37
N GLY A 75 -7.27 -0.70 2.39
CA GLY A 75 -8.18 -1.84 2.41
C GLY A 75 -8.44 -2.35 1.00
N VAL A 76 -8.23 -3.64 0.78
CA VAL A 76 -8.55 -4.30 -0.49
C VAL A 76 -9.06 -5.72 -0.20
N ALA A 77 -9.82 -6.27 -1.11
CA ALA A 77 -10.32 -7.64 -1.00
C ALA A 77 -9.16 -8.64 -1.04
N PRO A 78 -9.34 -9.85 -0.49
CA PRO A 78 -8.33 -10.89 -0.62
C PRO A 78 -7.97 -11.17 -2.07
N GLY A 79 -6.69 -11.40 -2.33
CA GLY A 79 -6.21 -11.68 -3.69
C GLY A 79 -4.73 -11.35 -3.82
N THR A 80 -4.26 -11.42 -5.05
CA THR A 80 -2.86 -11.10 -5.39
C THR A 80 -2.82 -9.78 -6.15
N TYR A 81 -1.94 -8.88 -5.68
CA TYR A 81 -1.86 -7.52 -6.22
C TYR A 81 -0.42 -7.17 -6.57
N THR A 82 -0.29 -6.24 -7.49
CA THR A 82 1.00 -5.63 -7.85
C THR A 82 0.93 -4.16 -7.49
N LEU A 83 2.02 -3.61 -6.95
CA LEU A 83 2.09 -2.20 -6.58
C LEU A 83 2.92 -1.44 -7.60
N ARG A 84 2.46 -0.24 -7.94
CA ARG A 84 3.11 0.59 -8.95
C ARG A 84 3.10 2.05 -8.51
N SER A 85 4.21 2.75 -8.68
CA SER A 85 4.25 4.19 -8.46
C SER A 85 3.38 4.89 -9.50
N LYS A 86 2.47 5.76 -9.04
CA LYS A 86 1.58 6.49 -9.94
C LYS A 86 2.34 7.46 -10.85
N ASN A 87 3.37 8.11 -10.31
CA ASN A 87 4.09 9.17 -11.01
C ASN A 87 5.42 8.74 -11.62
N GLY A 88 5.73 7.44 -11.59
CA GLY A 88 6.98 6.91 -12.14
C GLY A 88 8.14 6.95 -11.18
N LEU A 89 8.43 8.07 -10.54
CA LEU A 89 9.49 8.21 -9.54
C LEU A 89 8.94 8.78 -8.23
N PRO A 90 9.41 8.33 -7.06
CA PRO A 90 10.30 7.15 -6.92
C PRO A 90 9.64 5.91 -7.51
N ALA A 91 10.43 5.04 -8.12
CA ALA A 91 9.92 3.88 -8.84
C ALA A 91 9.87 2.65 -7.95
N LEU A 92 8.77 1.91 -8.02
CA LEU A 92 8.65 0.58 -7.41
C LEU A 92 8.91 -0.48 -8.48
N LYS A 93 9.56 -1.58 -8.10
CA LYS A 93 9.87 -2.68 -9.02
C LYS A 93 8.70 -3.64 -9.16
N SER A 94 7.47 -3.13 -9.16
CA SER A 94 6.23 -3.89 -9.28
C SER A 94 6.17 -5.07 -8.31
N PRO A 95 6.34 -4.82 -6.98
CA PRO A 95 6.27 -5.90 -6.01
C PRO A 95 4.89 -6.53 -6.01
N THR A 96 4.87 -7.85 -5.80
CA THR A 96 3.64 -8.63 -5.70
C THR A 96 3.30 -8.84 -4.23
N VAL A 97 2.04 -8.61 -3.87
CA VAL A 97 1.56 -8.75 -2.50
C VAL A 97 0.33 -9.64 -2.49
N VAL A 98 0.31 -10.61 -1.58
CA VAL A 98 -0.84 -11.49 -1.38
C VAL A 98 -1.62 -11.01 -0.17
N VAL A 99 -2.91 -10.78 -0.35
CA VAL A 99 -3.81 -10.33 0.72
C VAL A 99 -4.72 -11.49 1.10
N VAL A 100 -4.75 -11.80 2.40
CA VAL A 100 -5.53 -12.91 2.96
C VAL A 100 -6.75 -12.36 3.67
N ASP A 101 -7.86 -13.08 3.58
CA ASP A 101 -9.11 -12.67 4.22
C ASP A 101 -8.94 -12.47 5.73
N GLY A 102 -9.48 -11.38 6.24
CA GLY A 102 -9.44 -11.06 7.66
C GLY A 102 -8.08 -10.55 8.17
N GLN A 103 -7.15 -10.26 7.27
CA GLN A 103 -5.80 -9.84 7.66
C GLN A 103 -5.30 -8.68 6.80
N PHE A 104 -4.42 -7.87 7.40
CA PHE A 104 -3.62 -6.90 6.65
C PHE A 104 -2.22 -7.48 6.46
N THR A 105 -1.75 -7.46 5.23
CA THR A 105 -0.40 -7.91 4.89
C THR A 105 0.58 -6.77 5.16
N ASP A 106 1.57 -7.02 6.01
CA ASP A 106 2.62 -6.05 6.33
C ASP A 106 3.74 -6.15 5.30
N VAL A 107 4.16 -5.00 4.76
CA VAL A 107 5.23 -4.95 3.77
C VAL A 107 6.18 -3.80 4.07
N GLU A 108 7.45 -3.97 3.71
CA GLU A 108 8.42 -2.90 3.64
C GLU A 108 8.95 -2.84 2.22
N LEU A 109 8.75 -1.70 1.58
CA LEU A 109 9.10 -1.53 0.17
C LEU A 109 10.21 -0.49 0.03
N HIS A 110 11.03 -0.69 -1.00
CA HIS A 110 12.10 0.24 -1.34
C HIS A 110 11.86 0.77 -2.74
N ALA A 111 11.77 2.09 -2.85
CA ALA A 111 11.54 2.78 -4.10
C ALA A 111 12.84 3.38 -4.60
N ASP A 112 13.04 3.38 -5.92
CA ASP A 112 14.22 3.95 -6.57
C ASP A 112 13.96 5.42 -6.89
N THR A 113 14.75 6.32 -6.29
CA THR A 113 14.63 7.76 -6.52
C THR A 113 15.13 8.19 -7.90
N GLY A 114 15.93 7.36 -8.57
CA GLY A 114 16.57 7.73 -9.81
C GLY A 114 17.88 8.49 -9.63
N ILE A 115 18.27 8.79 -8.40
CA ILE A 115 19.56 9.45 -8.14
C ILE A 115 20.70 8.46 -8.38
N ARG A 116 21.73 8.90 -9.09
CA ARG A 116 22.89 8.06 -9.43
C ARG A 116 24.18 8.71 -9.00
#